data_76c4fbf06302b003b258d5e42abea9b1
#
_entry.id   76c4fbf06302b003b258d5e42abea9b1
#
_cell.length_a   1.000
_cell.length_b   1.000
_cell.length_c   1.000
_cell.angle_alpha   90.00
_cell.angle_beta   90.00
_cell.angle_gamma   90.00
#
_symmetry.space_group_name_H-M   'P 1'
#
loop_
_entity.id
_entity.type
_entity.pdbx_description
1 polymer ?
#
loop_
_entity_poly.entity_id
_entity_poly.type
_entity_poly.pdbx_seq_one_letter_code
_entity_poly.pdbx_strand_id
1 'polypeptide(L)'
;ELNVFGNKYNITKDGLNEFYENYKKHVFENNKEAYIVERQLDNGKIAIDLDFRYNSSITEKQHTNDHISDFIELCMNGFNDLFLEMNNKPISFYIFEKENVNCLDNVTKDGIHIIINIIADFSTKLLFRKYILENIEDIWAELPLENDWNSVVDEAVMKGNAGWQLYGSRKP
;
A
#
# COMPACT_ATOMS: atom_id res chain seq x y z
N GLU A 1 -31.10 7.96 -9.99
CA GLU A 1 -29.82 7.46 -9.42
C GLU A 1 -29.78 5.96 -9.60
N LEU A 2 -28.84 5.48 -10.42
CA LEU A 2 -28.57 4.05 -10.57
C LEU A 2 -27.77 3.61 -9.34
N ASN A 3 -28.40 2.88 -8.43
CA ASN A 3 -27.68 2.19 -7.37
C ASN A 3 -26.81 1.11 -7.99
N VAL A 4 -25.53 1.39 -8.18
CA VAL A 4 -24.55 0.40 -8.60
C VAL A 4 -24.19 -0.44 -7.39
N PHE A 5 -24.79 -1.62 -7.26
CA PHE A 5 -24.39 -2.60 -6.25
C PHE A 5 -23.00 -3.13 -6.60
N GLY A 6 -22.12 -3.17 -5.59
CA GLY A 6 -20.79 -3.74 -5.76
C GLY A 6 -20.86 -5.22 -6.15
N ASN A 7 -20.21 -5.59 -7.23
CA ASN A 7 -20.10 -6.96 -7.70
C ASN A 7 -18.64 -7.42 -7.69
N LYS A 8 -18.45 -8.75 -7.62
CA LYS A 8 -17.13 -9.37 -7.77
C LYS A 8 -16.99 -9.88 -9.21
N TYR A 9 -15.91 -9.51 -9.85
CA TYR A 9 -15.58 -9.90 -11.19
C TYR A 9 -14.25 -10.66 -11.20
N ASN A 10 -14.17 -11.68 -12.04
CA ASN A 10 -12.92 -12.35 -12.33
C ASN A 10 -12.49 -11.99 -13.74
N ILE A 11 -11.39 -11.26 -13.87
CA ILE A 11 -10.83 -10.86 -15.15
C ILE A 11 -9.80 -11.91 -15.55
N THR A 12 -10.01 -12.57 -16.69
CA THR A 12 -9.06 -13.55 -17.23
C THR A 12 -7.76 -12.86 -17.67
N LYS A 13 -6.67 -13.63 -17.76
CA LYS A 13 -5.37 -13.08 -18.23
C LYS A 13 -5.49 -12.40 -19.59
N ASP A 14 -6.28 -12.99 -20.50
CA ASP A 14 -6.46 -12.45 -21.86
C ASP A 14 -7.28 -11.16 -21.88
N GLY A 15 -8.21 -10.98 -20.92
CA GLY A 15 -9.02 -9.76 -20.78
C GLY A 15 -8.35 -8.65 -19.96
N LEU A 16 -7.20 -8.92 -19.30
CA LEU A 16 -6.59 -7.99 -18.35
C LEU A 16 -6.08 -6.72 -19.03
N ASN A 17 -5.47 -6.85 -20.20
CA ASN A 17 -4.98 -5.69 -20.96
C ASN A 17 -6.14 -4.80 -21.42
N GLU A 18 -7.21 -5.39 -21.95
CA GLU A 18 -8.41 -4.65 -22.34
C GLU A 18 -9.05 -3.94 -21.15
N PHE A 19 -9.12 -4.60 -20.00
CA PHE A 19 -9.59 -3.99 -18.76
C PHE A 19 -8.77 -2.76 -18.38
N TYR A 20 -7.43 -2.85 -18.36
CA TYR A 20 -6.58 -1.73 -17.99
C TYR A 20 -6.64 -0.57 -18.99
N GLU A 21 -6.72 -0.85 -20.29
CA GLU A 21 -6.90 0.20 -21.30
C GLU A 21 -8.26 0.93 -21.14
N ASN A 22 -9.34 0.18 -20.92
CA ASN A 22 -10.65 0.76 -20.65
C ASN A 22 -10.69 1.54 -19.33
N TYR A 23 -10.06 1.02 -18.27
CA TYR A 23 -9.93 1.69 -16.99
C TYR A 23 -9.15 3.00 -17.10
N LYS A 24 -7.99 2.97 -17.75
CA LYS A 24 -7.16 4.14 -18.03
C LYS A 24 -7.96 5.21 -18.76
N LYS A 25 -8.63 4.84 -19.84
CA LYS A 25 -9.47 5.75 -20.61
C LYS A 25 -10.60 6.34 -19.76
N HIS A 26 -11.26 5.53 -18.92
CA HIS A 26 -12.35 5.98 -18.08
C HIS A 26 -11.87 6.98 -17.01
N VAL A 27 -10.83 6.62 -16.25
CA VAL A 27 -10.39 7.38 -15.07
C VAL A 27 -9.50 8.56 -15.46
N PHE A 28 -8.47 8.33 -16.28
CA PHE A 28 -7.42 9.34 -16.52
C PHE A 28 -7.67 10.20 -17.76
N GLU A 29 -8.26 9.62 -18.84
CA GLU A 29 -8.51 10.40 -20.06
C GLU A 29 -9.88 11.11 -20.02
N ASN A 30 -10.92 10.43 -19.51
CA ASN A 30 -12.26 11.00 -19.41
C ASN A 30 -12.57 11.63 -18.03
N ASN A 31 -11.62 11.60 -17.08
CA ASN A 31 -11.73 12.14 -15.72
C ASN A 31 -13.01 11.67 -14.99
N LYS A 32 -13.36 10.39 -15.13
CA LYS A 32 -14.53 9.77 -14.49
C LYS A 32 -14.14 9.03 -13.22
N GLU A 33 -15.03 9.05 -12.24
CA GLU A 33 -14.83 8.33 -10.99
C GLU A 33 -14.95 6.81 -11.18
N ALA A 34 -14.10 6.07 -10.48
CA ALA A 34 -14.18 4.63 -10.35
C ALA A 34 -14.02 4.22 -8.88
N TYR A 35 -14.64 3.11 -8.50
CA TYR A 35 -14.67 2.59 -7.13
C TYR A 35 -14.24 1.11 -7.13
N ILE A 36 -13.11 0.84 -7.76
CA ILE A 36 -12.62 -0.51 -7.97
C ILE A 36 -11.55 -0.85 -6.93
N VAL A 37 -11.71 -2.02 -6.32
CA VAL A 37 -10.71 -2.64 -5.47
C VAL A 37 -10.34 -4.01 -6.05
N GLU A 38 -9.06 -4.34 -6.02
CA GLU A 38 -8.58 -5.66 -6.39
C GLU A 38 -8.37 -6.52 -5.15
N ARG A 39 -8.62 -7.81 -5.28
CA ARG A 39 -8.32 -8.78 -4.24
C ARG A 39 -6.94 -9.37 -4.51
N GLN A 40 -6.09 -9.32 -3.50
CA GLN A 40 -4.79 -9.96 -3.58
C GLN A 40 -4.94 -11.49 -3.61
N LEU A 41 -4.11 -12.12 -4.41
CA LEU A 41 -3.95 -13.58 -4.43
C LEU A 41 -2.97 -14.00 -3.34
N ASP A 42 -3.09 -15.25 -2.88
CA ASP A 42 -2.15 -15.82 -1.90
C ASP A 42 -0.71 -15.67 -2.41
N ASN A 43 -0.40 -16.23 -3.57
CA ASN A 43 0.85 -15.97 -4.28
C ASN A 43 0.72 -14.69 -5.13
N GLY A 44 1.15 -13.58 -4.60
CA GLY A 44 1.08 -12.28 -5.26
C GLY A 44 2.19 -11.34 -4.82
N LYS A 45 2.27 -10.20 -5.47
CA LYS A 45 3.23 -9.15 -5.10
C LYS A 45 3.03 -8.76 -3.63
N ILE A 46 4.12 -8.34 -2.99
CA ILE A 46 4.05 -7.78 -1.64
C ILE A 46 3.44 -6.38 -1.77
N ALA A 47 2.33 -6.16 -1.06
CA ALA A 47 1.71 -4.85 -0.91
C ALA A 47 1.76 -4.44 0.57
N ILE A 48 2.16 -3.22 0.82
CA ILE A 48 2.28 -2.63 2.16
C ILE A 48 1.41 -1.39 2.18
N ASP A 49 0.56 -1.28 3.19
CA ASP A 49 -0.24 -0.09 3.50
C ASP A 49 0.26 0.49 4.82
N LEU A 50 0.77 1.71 4.75
CA LEU A 50 1.27 2.46 5.89
C LEU A 50 0.26 3.56 6.21
N ASP A 51 -0.49 3.39 7.30
CA ASP A 51 -1.50 4.33 7.78
C ASP A 51 -0.92 5.19 8.92
N PHE A 52 -0.73 6.48 8.68
CA PHE A 52 -0.27 7.44 9.68
C PHE A 52 -1.44 8.21 10.28
N ARG A 53 -1.43 8.35 11.60
CA ARG A 53 -2.37 9.18 12.34
C ARG A 53 -1.61 10.18 13.19
N TYR A 54 -1.95 11.43 13.02
CA TYR A 54 -1.34 12.55 13.71
C TYR A 54 -2.40 13.33 14.47
N ASN A 55 -1.95 14.14 15.43
CA ASN A 55 -2.81 15.11 16.08
C ASN A 55 -3.50 16.02 15.05
N SER A 56 -4.76 16.37 15.27
CA SER A 56 -5.55 17.19 14.34
C SER A 56 -4.99 18.60 14.09
N SER A 57 -4.05 19.07 14.91
CA SER A 57 -3.33 20.34 14.70
C SER A 57 -2.28 20.25 13.59
N ILE A 58 -1.88 19.06 13.19
CA ILE A 58 -0.92 18.81 12.09
C ILE A 58 -1.68 18.85 10.76
N THR A 59 -1.31 19.78 9.90
CA THR A 59 -2.00 20.03 8.62
C THR A 59 -1.10 19.73 7.40
N GLU A 60 0.11 19.26 7.62
CA GLU A 60 1.11 19.01 6.59
C GLU A 60 1.69 17.60 6.72
N LYS A 61 2.26 17.07 5.63
CA LYS A 61 2.98 15.79 5.65
C LYS A 61 4.15 15.86 6.62
N GLN A 62 4.32 14.80 7.39
CA GLN A 62 5.42 14.67 8.35
C GLN A 62 6.54 13.77 7.83
N HIS A 63 6.24 12.86 6.93
CA HIS A 63 7.26 12.05 6.27
C HIS A 63 7.83 12.75 5.03
N THR A 64 9.07 12.44 4.70
CA THR A 64 9.83 12.98 3.58
C THR A 64 10.32 11.86 2.67
N ASN A 65 10.97 12.21 1.56
CA ASN A 65 11.63 11.22 0.70
C ASN A 65 12.75 10.45 1.43
N ASP A 66 13.40 11.04 2.43
CA ASP A 66 14.42 10.36 3.21
C ASP A 66 13.79 9.23 4.04
N HIS A 67 12.64 9.48 4.69
CA HIS A 67 11.88 8.43 5.38
C HIS A 67 11.51 7.28 4.44
N ILE A 68 11.09 7.59 3.21
CA ILE A 68 10.77 6.55 2.21
C ILE A 68 12.02 5.76 1.84
N SER A 69 13.17 6.43 1.69
CA SER A 69 14.45 5.77 1.39
C SER A 69 14.89 4.86 2.51
N ASP A 70 14.79 5.28 3.77
CA ASP A 70 15.11 4.48 4.94
C ASP A 70 14.19 3.25 5.04
N PHE A 71 12.91 3.41 4.72
CA PHE A 71 11.98 2.28 4.68
C PHE A 71 12.30 1.28 3.57
N ILE A 72 12.71 1.75 2.39
CA ILE A 72 13.17 0.88 1.30
C ILE A 72 14.42 0.12 1.74
N GLU A 73 15.38 0.78 2.40
CA GLU A 73 16.58 0.13 2.93
C GLU A 73 16.21 -0.92 3.99
N LEU A 74 15.31 -0.61 4.92
CA LEU A 74 14.77 -1.57 5.88
C LEU A 74 14.16 -2.80 5.17
N CYS A 75 13.36 -2.59 4.15
CA CYS A 75 12.79 -3.68 3.34
C CYS A 75 13.86 -4.53 2.66
N MET A 76 14.90 -3.89 2.09
CA MET A 76 16.01 -4.60 1.44
C MET A 76 16.80 -5.45 2.43
N ASN A 77 17.06 -4.93 3.63
CA ASN A 77 17.71 -5.67 4.72
C ASN A 77 16.85 -6.88 5.12
N GLY A 78 15.53 -6.68 5.30
CA GLY A 78 14.61 -7.76 5.59
C GLY A 78 14.59 -8.86 4.52
N PHE A 79 14.70 -8.50 3.25
CA PHE A 79 14.79 -9.50 2.18
C PHE A 79 16.10 -10.27 2.25
N ASN A 80 17.22 -9.63 2.54
CA ASN A 80 18.52 -10.30 2.68
C ASN A 80 18.55 -11.26 3.89
N ASP A 81 17.90 -10.87 5.00
CA ASP A 81 17.89 -11.64 6.23
C ASP A 81 16.93 -12.84 6.18
N LEU A 82 15.78 -12.67 5.51
CA LEU A 82 14.72 -13.68 5.47
C LEU A 82 14.80 -14.62 4.28
N PHE A 83 15.44 -14.21 3.16
CA PHE A 83 15.47 -14.98 1.92
C PHE A 83 16.90 -15.30 1.50
N LEU A 84 17.26 -16.59 1.58
CA LEU A 84 18.61 -17.10 1.30
C LEU A 84 19.11 -16.89 -0.14
N GLU A 85 18.23 -16.68 -1.10
CA GLU A 85 18.57 -16.49 -2.51
C GLU A 85 17.68 -15.41 -3.15
N MET A 86 18.11 -14.18 -3.07
CA MET A 86 17.61 -13.14 -3.96
C MET A 86 18.39 -13.28 -5.30
N ASN A 87 17.87 -14.12 -6.21
CA ASN A 87 18.39 -14.18 -7.58
C ASN A 87 18.57 -12.75 -8.09
N ASN A 88 19.75 -12.30 -8.42
CA ASN A 88 20.21 -10.97 -8.85
C ASN A 88 19.23 -10.15 -9.75
N LYS A 89 17.92 -10.33 -9.56
CA LYS A 89 16.88 -9.59 -10.24
C LYS A 89 16.68 -8.24 -9.55
N PRO A 90 16.54 -7.18 -10.32
CA PRO A 90 16.24 -5.86 -9.75
C PRO A 90 14.92 -5.91 -9.01
N ILE A 91 14.91 -5.42 -7.78
CA ILE A 91 13.69 -5.22 -6.99
C ILE A 91 13.18 -3.82 -7.29
N SER A 92 11.90 -3.73 -7.64
CA SER A 92 11.23 -2.47 -7.89
C SER A 92 10.22 -2.20 -6.79
N PHE A 93 10.25 -0.99 -6.25
CA PHE A 93 9.28 -0.45 -5.31
C PHE A 93 8.43 0.57 -6.05
N TYR A 94 7.12 0.40 -6.02
CA TYR A 94 6.14 1.35 -6.54
C TYR A 94 5.50 2.04 -5.34
N ILE A 95 5.78 3.33 -5.19
CA ILE A 95 5.35 4.14 -4.05
C ILE A 95 4.19 5.02 -4.51
N PHE A 96 3.11 5.01 -3.74
CA PHE A 96 1.92 5.82 -4.00
C PHE A 96 1.58 6.63 -2.75
N GLU A 97 1.50 7.93 -2.90
CA GLU A 97 1.16 8.86 -1.85
C GLU A 97 0.01 9.76 -2.28
N LYS A 98 -0.71 10.30 -1.32
CA LYS A 98 -1.61 11.43 -1.57
C LYS A 98 -0.80 12.72 -1.61
N GLU A 99 -1.26 13.67 -2.40
CA GLU A 99 -0.63 15.00 -2.45
C GLU A 99 -0.67 15.71 -1.10
N ASN A 100 -1.82 15.62 -0.41
CA ASN A 100 -2.07 16.28 0.87
C ASN A 100 -2.56 15.28 1.92
N VAL A 101 -2.33 15.62 3.19
CA VAL A 101 -2.91 14.92 4.33
C VAL A 101 -4.43 15.09 4.36
N ASN A 102 -5.13 14.19 5.02
CA ASN A 102 -6.57 14.25 5.23
C ASN A 102 -6.88 14.71 6.66
N CYS A 103 -7.14 16.03 6.82
CA CYS A 103 -7.49 16.62 8.10
C CYS A 103 -8.95 16.33 8.43
N LEU A 104 -9.19 15.65 9.55
CA LEU A 104 -10.51 15.39 10.13
C LEU A 104 -10.61 16.13 11.49
N ASP A 105 -11.82 16.21 12.04
CA ASP A 105 -12.07 16.97 13.27
C ASP A 105 -11.17 16.57 14.45
N ASN A 106 -10.86 15.28 14.59
CA ASN A 106 -10.12 14.73 15.74
C ASN A 106 -8.77 14.10 15.39
N VAL A 107 -8.44 13.98 14.11
CA VAL A 107 -7.22 13.29 13.66
C VAL A 107 -6.84 13.73 12.26
N THR A 108 -5.56 13.91 12.03
CA THR A 108 -5.03 14.04 10.67
C THR A 108 -4.50 12.70 10.20
N LYS A 109 -4.93 12.27 9.02
CA LYS A 109 -4.53 10.99 8.42
C LYS A 109 -3.66 11.21 7.19
N ASP A 110 -2.62 10.43 7.12
CA ASP A 110 -1.77 10.31 5.93
C ASP A 110 -1.46 8.83 5.67
N GLY A 111 -0.72 8.52 4.63
CA GLY A 111 -0.31 7.15 4.38
C GLY A 111 0.41 6.96 3.06
N ILE A 112 1.10 5.84 2.99
CA ILE A 112 1.89 5.43 1.83
C ILE A 112 1.46 4.01 1.44
N HIS A 113 1.11 3.83 0.19
CA HIS A 113 0.91 2.51 -0.40
C HIS A 113 2.16 2.09 -1.16
N ILE A 114 2.66 0.90 -0.89
CA ILE A 114 3.87 0.37 -1.53
C ILE A 114 3.55 -0.97 -2.17
N ILE A 115 3.94 -1.14 -3.43
CA ILE A 115 3.92 -2.44 -4.11
C ILE A 115 5.35 -2.82 -4.46
N ILE A 116 5.76 -4.01 -4.04
CA ILE A 116 7.09 -4.56 -4.32
C ILE A 116 6.95 -5.70 -5.33
N ASN A 117 7.79 -5.75 -6.37
CA ASN A 117 7.70 -6.75 -7.44
C ASN A 117 8.20 -8.15 -7.05
N ILE A 118 8.22 -8.45 -5.76
CA ILE A 118 8.50 -9.80 -5.23
C ILE A 118 7.17 -10.53 -5.05
N ILE A 119 7.12 -11.78 -5.54
CA ILE A 119 5.96 -12.67 -5.34
C ILE A 119 6.22 -13.52 -4.10
N ALA A 120 5.27 -13.48 -3.17
CA ALA A 120 5.32 -14.23 -1.92
C ALA A 120 3.91 -14.72 -1.53
N ASP A 121 3.84 -15.82 -0.78
CA ASP A 121 2.62 -16.26 -0.13
C ASP A 121 2.29 -15.41 1.11
N PHE A 122 1.09 -15.58 1.68
CA PHE A 122 0.67 -14.79 2.83
C PHE A 122 1.54 -15.06 4.07
N SER A 123 2.02 -16.29 4.28
CA SER A 123 2.87 -16.62 5.43
C SER A 123 4.20 -15.87 5.36
N THR A 124 4.80 -15.84 4.18
CA THR A 124 6.03 -15.09 3.90
C THR A 124 5.82 -13.58 4.07
N LYS A 125 4.70 -13.05 3.57
CA LYS A 125 4.34 -11.63 3.77
C LYS A 125 4.19 -11.28 5.25
N LEU A 126 3.57 -12.15 6.06
CA LEU A 126 3.43 -11.94 7.51
C LEU A 126 4.77 -12.00 8.25
N LEU A 127 5.66 -12.91 7.85
CA LEU A 127 7.02 -12.95 8.39
C LEU A 127 7.78 -11.67 8.06
N PHE A 128 7.65 -11.17 6.83
CA PHE A 128 8.24 -9.90 6.42
C PHE A 128 7.65 -8.71 7.18
N ARG A 129 6.32 -8.68 7.40
CA ARG A 129 5.69 -7.67 8.25
C ARG A 129 6.27 -7.68 9.66
N LYS A 130 6.46 -8.86 10.25
CA LYS A 130 7.05 -8.99 11.59
C LYS A 130 8.44 -8.35 11.63
N TYR A 131 9.28 -8.62 10.63
CA TYR A 131 10.59 -7.99 10.51
C TYR A 131 10.50 -6.46 10.44
N ILE A 132 9.57 -5.93 9.63
CA ILE A 132 9.33 -4.48 9.57
C ILE A 132 8.97 -3.94 10.95
N LEU A 133 8.03 -4.56 11.66
CA LEU A 133 7.58 -4.09 12.97
C LEU A 133 8.68 -4.12 14.05
N GLU A 134 9.62 -5.03 13.95
CA GLU A 134 10.75 -5.14 14.89
C GLU A 134 11.82 -4.06 14.68
N ASN A 135 11.83 -3.38 13.51
CA ASN A 135 12.90 -2.44 13.14
C ASN A 135 12.39 -1.05 12.71
N ILE A 136 11.10 -0.84 12.50
CA ILE A 136 10.57 0.42 11.95
C ILE A 136 10.72 1.60 12.91
N GLU A 137 10.65 1.35 14.21
CA GLU A 137 10.82 2.38 15.23
C GLU A 137 12.23 2.98 15.21
N ASP A 138 13.25 2.18 14.88
CA ASP A 138 14.64 2.65 14.80
C ASP A 138 14.86 3.68 13.68
N ILE A 139 14.03 3.64 12.64
CA ILE A 139 14.17 4.54 11.48
C ILE A 139 13.16 5.70 11.48
N TRP A 140 12.06 5.61 12.25
CA TRP A 140 10.96 6.58 12.20
C TRP A 140 10.45 7.04 13.56
N ALA A 141 11.25 6.88 14.65
CA ALA A 141 10.88 7.27 16.00
C ALA A 141 10.52 8.77 16.14
N GLU A 142 11.04 9.62 15.24
CA GLU A 142 10.78 11.07 15.26
C GLU A 142 9.43 11.47 14.66
N LEU A 143 8.74 10.57 13.92
CA LEU A 143 7.42 10.87 13.39
C LEU A 143 6.41 11.05 14.54
N PRO A 144 5.64 12.15 14.57
CA PRO A 144 4.71 12.46 15.67
C PRO A 144 3.41 11.63 15.56
N LEU A 145 3.55 10.30 15.48
CA LEU A 145 2.45 9.37 15.33
C LEU A 145 1.62 9.24 16.60
N GLU A 146 0.30 9.20 16.47
CA GLU A 146 -0.65 8.88 17.56
C GLU A 146 -1.07 7.40 17.54
N ASN A 147 -0.79 6.66 16.48
CA ASN A 147 -1.06 5.23 16.39
C ASN A 147 0.23 4.41 16.53
N ASP A 148 0.09 3.18 17.03
CA ASP A 148 1.19 2.24 17.19
C ASP A 148 1.63 1.65 15.82
N TRP A 149 2.83 1.08 15.80
CA TRP A 149 3.42 0.50 14.58
C TRP A 149 2.59 -0.65 14.00
N ASN A 150 1.87 -1.41 14.84
CA ASN A 150 0.96 -2.45 14.35
C ASN A 150 -0.20 -1.88 13.55
N SER A 151 -0.67 -0.70 13.94
CA SER A 151 -1.71 0.04 13.24
C SER A 151 -1.17 0.83 12.05
N VAL A 152 0.12 1.22 12.07
CA VAL A 152 0.80 1.85 10.93
C VAL A 152 0.96 0.86 9.80
N VAL A 153 1.48 -0.35 10.06
CA VAL A 153 1.69 -1.38 9.04
C VAL A 153 0.47 -2.30 9.00
N ASP A 154 -0.48 -2.04 8.09
CA ASP A 154 -1.77 -2.77 8.04
C ASP A 154 -1.58 -4.27 7.78
N GLU A 155 -1.95 -5.08 8.78
CA GLU A 155 -1.90 -6.53 8.69
C GLU A 155 -2.92 -7.11 7.70
N ALA A 156 -4.08 -6.49 7.56
CA ALA A 156 -5.16 -7.01 6.71
C ALA A 156 -4.76 -7.00 5.23
N VAL A 157 -3.94 -6.03 4.83
CA VAL A 157 -3.34 -5.98 3.49
C VAL A 157 -2.36 -7.13 3.29
N MET A 158 -1.46 -7.35 4.24
CA MET A 158 -0.49 -8.45 4.17
C MET A 158 -1.13 -9.84 4.15
N LYS A 159 -2.25 -10.02 4.87
CA LYS A 159 -3.07 -11.24 4.88
C LYS A 159 -3.95 -11.39 3.64
N GLY A 160 -4.01 -10.41 2.75
CA GLY A 160 -4.93 -10.41 1.61
C GLY A 160 -6.42 -10.34 1.98
N ASN A 161 -6.73 -9.97 3.23
CA ASN A 161 -8.11 -9.83 3.71
C ASN A 161 -8.74 -8.50 3.33
N ALA A 162 -7.92 -7.45 3.16
CA ALA A 162 -8.35 -6.15 2.68
C ALA A 162 -8.31 -6.09 1.14
N GLY A 163 -9.29 -5.41 0.55
CA GLY A 163 -9.24 -5.07 -0.87
C GLY A 163 -8.22 -3.95 -1.11
N TRP A 164 -7.38 -4.09 -2.12
CA TRP A 164 -6.43 -3.07 -2.54
C TRP A 164 -7.10 -2.10 -3.51
N GLN A 165 -7.17 -0.84 -3.16
CA GLN A 165 -7.78 0.17 -4.03
C GLN A 165 -6.95 0.34 -5.31
N LEU A 166 -7.58 0.15 -6.46
CA LEU A 166 -6.90 0.30 -7.74
C LEU A 166 -6.49 1.78 -7.95
N TYR A 167 -5.28 1.99 -8.47
CA TYR A 167 -4.74 3.34 -8.66
C TYR A 167 -5.70 4.22 -9.48
N GLY A 168 -6.04 5.40 -8.93
CA GLY A 168 -7.03 6.31 -9.52
C GLY A 168 -8.48 6.04 -9.10
N SER A 169 -8.78 4.92 -8.42
CA SER A 169 -10.09 4.68 -7.82
C SER A 169 -10.29 5.47 -6.53
N ARG A 170 -11.53 5.72 -6.20
CA ARG A 170 -11.94 6.40 -4.96
C ARG A 170 -12.62 5.43 -4.00
N LYS A 171 -12.65 5.76 -2.72
CA LYS A 171 -13.55 5.11 -1.76
C LYS A 171 -14.96 5.64 -2.00
N PRO A 172 -16.01 4.78 -1.97
CA PRO A 172 -17.41 5.21 -2.12
C PRO A 172 -17.84 6.18 -1.02
#